data_216ea4b7930b9c7b810fc2927d695483
#
_entry.id   216ea4b7930b9c7b810fc2927d695483
#
_cell.length_a   1.000
_cell.length_b   1.000
_cell.length_c   1.000
_cell.angle_alpha   90.00
_cell.angle_beta   90.00
_cell.angle_gamma   90.00
#
_symmetry.space_group_name_H-M   'P 1'
#
loop_
_entity.id
_entity.type
_entity.pdbx_description
1 polymer ?
#
loop_
_entity_poly.entity_id
_entity_poly.type
_entity_poly.pdbx_seq_one_letter_code
_entity_poly.pdbx_strand_id
1 'polypeptide(L)'
;MERFVVGIGDALWDCLPEGRKIGGAPTNFAFFMKHFGFDSLAVSAVGDDELGREIKEVLDGKGLKNMLEIVDYPTGTVMIELDENGIPAYNIIENVAYDHIPYTAELDEIARKCNVACFGSMTQRNPDSRKTIRRFLETMPDTDDTYKVFDINLRQHFYDKEIISESLRLCNVFKINDEELVIVKDMFGYTGESDEEICKKIISDWDLKYLILTCGVNGSHVFTENESTFMCTPVVEVADTVGAGDSFISAFMASILKGGTIKNAHALAVEVSAYVCTQYGAMPELPAAFKIV
;
A
#
# COMPACT_ATOMS: atom_id res chain seq x y z
N MET A 1 8.46 15.00 17.19
CA MET A 1 7.49 14.03 17.76
C MET A 1 7.70 12.71 17.05
N GLU A 2 7.66 11.61 17.81
CA GLU A 2 7.72 10.26 17.23
C GLU A 2 6.41 10.05 16.44
N ARG A 3 6.52 9.75 15.15
CA ARG A 3 5.34 9.57 14.27
C ARG A 3 4.93 8.12 14.27
N PHE A 4 3.65 7.87 14.52
CA PHE A 4 3.06 6.55 14.52
C PHE A 4 2.40 6.25 13.17
N VAL A 5 2.76 5.11 12.59
CA VAL A 5 2.41 4.70 11.22
C VAL A 5 1.56 3.44 11.26
N VAL A 6 0.50 3.38 10.46
CA VAL A 6 -0.38 2.22 10.37
C VAL A 6 -0.54 1.80 8.91
N GLY A 7 -0.38 0.51 8.63
CA GLY A 7 -0.88 -0.12 7.42
C GLY A 7 -2.16 -0.87 7.76
N ILE A 8 -3.31 -0.45 7.22
CA ILE A 8 -4.61 -1.06 7.51
C ILE A 8 -5.21 -1.69 6.26
N GLY A 9 -5.46 -3.00 6.31
CA GLY A 9 -6.03 -3.73 5.18
C GLY A 9 -5.67 -5.20 5.18
N ASP A 10 -5.33 -5.72 4.01
CA ASP A 10 -5.05 -7.12 3.79
C ASP A 10 -3.73 -7.58 4.44
N ALA A 11 -3.80 -8.75 5.07
CA ALA A 11 -2.68 -9.62 5.39
C ALA A 11 -3.07 -11.02 4.90
N LEU A 12 -2.27 -11.60 4.01
CA LEU A 12 -2.64 -12.80 3.29
C LEU A 12 -1.42 -13.65 2.92
N TRP A 13 -1.68 -14.85 2.42
CA TRP A 13 -0.70 -15.69 1.80
C TRP A 13 -0.83 -15.71 0.28
N ASP A 14 0.25 -15.37 -0.41
CA ASP A 14 0.43 -15.67 -1.82
C ASP A 14 0.89 -17.13 -1.94
N CYS A 15 0.00 -18.00 -2.43
CA CYS A 15 0.23 -19.43 -2.55
C CYS A 15 0.78 -19.75 -3.94
N LEU A 16 2.10 -19.90 -4.02
CA LEU A 16 2.82 -20.29 -5.23
C LEU A 16 3.05 -21.81 -5.24
N PRO A 17 3.34 -22.43 -6.40
CA PRO A 17 3.67 -23.85 -6.48
C PRO A 17 4.85 -24.25 -5.59
N GLU A 18 5.83 -23.37 -5.40
CA GLU A 18 7.03 -23.60 -4.59
C GLU A 18 6.86 -23.28 -3.10
N GLY A 19 5.70 -22.78 -2.68
CA GLY A 19 5.42 -22.47 -1.29
C GLY A 19 4.65 -21.16 -1.11
N ARG A 20 4.42 -20.77 0.14
CA ARG A 20 3.67 -19.58 0.50
C ARG A 20 4.59 -18.41 0.81
N LYS A 21 4.21 -17.21 0.39
CA LYS A 21 4.85 -15.94 0.77
C LYS A 21 3.83 -15.03 1.41
N ILE A 22 4.23 -14.33 2.47
CA ILE A 22 3.36 -13.34 3.09
C ILE A 22 3.20 -12.15 2.15
N GLY A 23 1.96 -11.65 2.04
CA GLY A 23 1.57 -10.52 1.22
C GLY A 23 0.58 -9.61 1.94
N GLY A 24 0.14 -8.59 1.20
CA GLY A 24 -0.76 -7.55 1.69
C GLY A 24 -0.11 -6.17 1.63
N ALA A 25 -0.54 -5.33 0.69
CA ALA A 25 0.11 -4.04 0.43
C ALA A 25 0.19 -3.13 1.66
N PRO A 26 -0.86 -2.95 2.49
CA PRO A 26 -0.76 -2.17 3.71
C PRO A 26 0.18 -2.78 4.76
N THR A 27 0.23 -4.11 4.84
CA THR A 27 1.14 -4.84 5.74
C THR A 27 2.59 -4.66 5.29
N ASN A 28 2.87 -4.74 3.98
CA ASN A 28 4.18 -4.48 3.39
C ASN A 28 4.63 -3.03 3.66
N PHE A 29 3.72 -2.06 3.50
CA PHE A 29 3.98 -0.66 3.83
C PHE A 29 4.44 -0.50 5.29
N ALA A 30 3.70 -1.08 6.25
CA ALA A 30 4.07 -1.01 7.66
C ALA A 30 5.44 -1.64 7.94
N PHE A 31 5.77 -2.76 7.28
CA PHE A 31 7.08 -3.40 7.38
C PHE A 31 8.22 -2.47 6.93
N PHE A 32 8.10 -1.83 5.77
CA PHE A 32 9.13 -0.94 5.27
C PHE A 32 9.24 0.34 6.13
N MET A 33 8.13 0.89 6.61
CA MET A 33 8.14 2.05 7.51
C MET A 33 8.89 1.74 8.82
N LYS A 34 8.71 0.54 9.39
CA LYS A 34 9.51 0.06 10.53
C LYS A 34 11.01 0.06 10.18
N HIS A 35 11.38 -0.42 8.97
CA HIS A 35 12.78 -0.45 8.53
C HIS A 35 13.39 0.95 8.51
N PHE A 36 12.64 1.97 8.12
CA PHE A 36 13.06 3.38 8.14
C PHE A 36 13.06 4.01 9.54
N GLY A 37 12.75 3.24 10.59
CA GLY A 37 12.85 3.64 11.98
C GLY A 37 11.59 4.30 12.54
N PHE A 38 10.44 4.14 11.88
CA PHE A 38 9.16 4.59 12.41
C PHE A 38 8.52 3.54 13.33
N ASP A 39 7.78 4.00 14.34
CA ASP A 39 6.86 3.13 15.07
C ASP A 39 5.71 2.78 14.16
N SER A 40 5.66 1.53 13.69
CA SER A 40 4.69 1.10 12.69
C SER A 40 3.92 -0.14 13.13
N LEU A 41 2.66 -0.21 12.70
CA LEU A 41 1.70 -1.25 13.05
C LEU A 41 0.98 -1.73 11.78
N ALA A 42 0.94 -3.04 11.59
CA ALA A 42 0.04 -3.66 10.60
C ALA A 42 -1.30 -3.99 11.27
N VAL A 43 -2.40 -3.54 10.68
CA VAL A 43 -3.77 -3.80 11.15
C VAL A 43 -4.51 -4.61 10.09
N SER A 44 -5.00 -5.79 10.49
CA SER A 44 -5.76 -6.69 9.61
C SER A 44 -6.65 -7.63 10.44
N ALA A 45 -7.24 -8.62 9.79
CA ALA A 45 -7.87 -9.75 10.44
C ALA A 45 -7.39 -11.08 9.83
N VAL A 46 -7.37 -12.12 10.65
CA VAL A 46 -7.01 -13.49 10.27
C VAL A 46 -8.05 -14.47 10.83
N GLY A 47 -8.11 -15.66 10.25
CA GLY A 47 -8.94 -16.74 10.76
C GLY A 47 -8.35 -17.39 12.02
N ASP A 48 -9.17 -18.09 12.80
CA ASP A 48 -8.69 -19.03 13.84
C ASP A 48 -8.21 -20.33 13.19
N ASP A 49 -7.23 -20.21 12.30
CA ASP A 49 -6.67 -21.31 11.54
C ASP A 49 -5.12 -21.29 11.58
N GLU A 50 -4.50 -22.31 10.98
CA GLU A 50 -3.05 -22.44 10.95
C GLU A 50 -2.40 -21.29 10.15
N LEU A 51 -3.02 -20.88 9.04
CA LEU A 51 -2.51 -19.81 8.19
C LEU A 51 -2.48 -18.46 8.92
N GLY A 52 -3.50 -18.17 9.75
CA GLY A 52 -3.55 -16.96 10.56
C GLY A 52 -2.48 -16.94 11.65
N ARG A 53 -2.26 -18.08 12.32
CA ARG A 53 -1.17 -18.22 13.29
C ARG A 53 0.20 -18.02 12.65
N GLU A 54 0.43 -18.63 11.48
CA GLU A 54 1.68 -18.48 10.74
C GLU A 54 1.91 -17.02 10.27
N ILE A 55 0.89 -16.29 9.81
CA ILE A 55 1.02 -14.84 9.48
C ILE A 55 1.55 -14.09 10.70
N LYS A 56 0.92 -14.30 11.87
CA LYS A 56 1.34 -13.63 13.10
C LYS A 56 2.79 -13.97 13.45
N GLU A 57 3.17 -15.24 13.41
CA GLU A 57 4.54 -15.68 13.69
C GLU A 57 5.57 -15.05 12.75
N VAL A 58 5.25 -14.94 11.45
CA VAL A 58 6.14 -14.30 10.46
C VAL A 58 6.29 -12.81 10.74
N LEU A 59 5.20 -12.10 11.04
CA LEU A 59 5.26 -10.67 11.35
C LEU A 59 6.02 -10.41 12.65
N ASP A 60 5.76 -11.21 13.70
CA ASP A 60 6.48 -11.15 14.97
C ASP A 60 7.98 -11.46 14.78
N GLY A 61 8.31 -12.47 13.97
CA GLY A 61 9.70 -12.83 13.61
C GLY A 61 10.43 -11.72 12.84
N LYS A 62 9.71 -10.96 12.03
CA LYS A 62 10.22 -9.75 11.38
C LYS A 62 10.24 -8.53 12.33
N GLY A 63 9.77 -8.67 13.57
CA GLY A 63 9.66 -7.61 14.57
C GLY A 63 8.70 -6.49 14.16
N LEU A 64 7.70 -6.77 13.32
CA LEU A 64 6.65 -5.83 12.95
C LEU A 64 5.51 -5.94 13.98
N LYS A 65 5.19 -4.82 14.64
CA LYS A 65 3.98 -4.75 15.46
C LYS A 65 2.76 -5.02 14.60
N ASN A 66 1.87 -5.85 15.11
CA ASN A 66 0.67 -6.21 14.38
C ASN A 66 -0.54 -6.28 15.31
N MET A 67 -1.70 -5.87 14.79
CA MET A 67 -3.02 -6.03 15.38
C MET A 67 -3.83 -6.86 14.37
N LEU A 68 -3.76 -8.17 14.55
CA LEU A 68 -4.49 -9.14 13.74
C LEU A 68 -5.69 -9.64 14.54
N GLU A 69 -6.87 -9.11 14.22
CA GLU A 69 -8.11 -9.57 14.83
C GLU A 69 -8.46 -10.98 14.36
N ILE A 70 -8.84 -11.86 15.28
CA ILE A 70 -9.28 -13.21 14.93
C ILE A 70 -10.78 -13.16 14.68
N VAL A 71 -11.18 -13.58 13.48
CA VAL A 71 -12.59 -13.57 13.04
C VAL A 71 -13.03 -14.96 12.56
N ASP A 72 -14.35 -15.21 12.49
CA ASP A 72 -14.93 -16.48 12.06
C ASP A 72 -14.99 -16.58 10.51
N TYR A 73 -13.84 -16.32 9.88
CA TYR A 73 -13.64 -16.43 8.43
C TYR A 73 -12.24 -16.99 8.17
N PRO A 74 -12.01 -17.71 7.07
CA PRO A 74 -10.69 -18.25 6.77
C PRO A 74 -9.67 -17.14 6.53
N THR A 75 -8.42 -17.41 6.91
CA THR A 75 -7.32 -16.48 6.59
C THR A 75 -7.19 -16.28 5.08
N GLY A 76 -6.93 -15.03 4.68
CA GLY A 76 -6.85 -14.64 3.27
C GLY A 76 -5.74 -15.34 2.51
N THR A 77 -6.07 -15.83 1.31
CA THR A 77 -5.12 -16.46 0.39
C THR A 77 -5.34 -15.96 -1.04
N VAL A 78 -4.25 -15.86 -1.78
CA VAL A 78 -4.22 -15.69 -3.23
C VAL A 78 -3.61 -16.95 -3.82
N MET A 79 -4.39 -17.70 -4.58
CA MET A 79 -3.89 -18.88 -5.29
C MET A 79 -3.27 -18.43 -6.60
N ILE A 80 -2.02 -18.81 -6.84
CA ILE A 80 -1.30 -18.48 -8.06
C ILE A 80 -1.10 -19.77 -8.84
N GLU A 81 -1.80 -19.89 -9.95
CA GLU A 81 -1.72 -21.02 -10.87
C GLU A 81 -1.02 -20.56 -12.16
N LEU A 82 -0.18 -21.40 -12.72
CA LEU A 82 0.39 -21.13 -14.04
C LEU A 82 -0.53 -21.72 -15.11
N ASP A 83 -0.85 -20.93 -16.12
CA ASP A 83 -1.58 -21.44 -17.29
C ASP A 83 -0.69 -22.37 -18.15
N GLU A 84 -1.24 -22.90 -19.25
CA GLU A 84 -0.53 -23.79 -20.18
C GLU A 84 0.72 -23.15 -20.83
N ASN A 85 0.83 -21.82 -20.79
CA ASN A 85 1.93 -21.02 -21.29
C ASN A 85 2.90 -20.57 -20.20
N GLY A 86 2.65 -20.96 -18.93
CA GLY A 86 3.42 -20.51 -17.77
C GLY A 86 3.08 -19.07 -17.31
N ILE A 87 1.95 -18.52 -17.74
CA ILE A 87 1.50 -17.19 -17.32
C ILE A 87 0.75 -17.33 -15.99
N PRO A 88 1.10 -16.56 -14.94
CA PRO A 88 0.43 -16.66 -13.66
C PRO A 88 -1.01 -16.14 -13.74
N ALA A 89 -1.95 -16.97 -13.30
CA ALA A 89 -3.33 -16.60 -13.03
C ALA A 89 -3.53 -16.46 -11.53
N TYR A 90 -3.99 -15.29 -11.09
CA TYR A 90 -4.22 -14.99 -9.69
C TYR A 90 -5.70 -15.23 -9.35
N ASN A 91 -5.96 -16.09 -8.39
CA ASN A 91 -7.30 -16.30 -7.84
C ASN A 91 -7.33 -15.78 -6.39
N ILE A 92 -7.87 -14.58 -6.20
CA ILE A 92 -8.00 -13.95 -4.90
C ILE A 92 -9.28 -14.44 -4.25
N ILE A 93 -9.15 -15.20 -3.16
CA ILE A 93 -10.31 -15.79 -2.48
C ILE A 93 -11.12 -14.68 -1.81
N GLU A 94 -12.44 -14.76 -1.97
CA GLU A 94 -13.41 -13.83 -1.37
C GLU A 94 -13.94 -14.36 -0.04
N ASN A 95 -14.54 -13.46 0.75
CA ASN A 95 -15.15 -13.75 2.04
C ASN A 95 -14.16 -14.39 3.03
N VAL A 96 -13.00 -13.78 3.11
CA VAL A 96 -11.88 -14.15 3.99
C VAL A 96 -11.73 -13.15 5.14
N ALA A 97 -10.90 -13.47 6.11
CA ALA A 97 -10.78 -12.71 7.36
C ALA A 97 -10.53 -11.21 7.17
N TYR A 98 -9.64 -10.80 6.27
CA TYR A 98 -9.38 -9.37 6.01
C TYR A 98 -10.56 -8.62 5.36
N ASP A 99 -11.58 -9.31 4.87
CA ASP A 99 -12.84 -8.70 4.43
C ASP A 99 -13.73 -8.26 5.60
N HIS A 100 -13.42 -8.71 6.83
CA HIS A 100 -14.20 -8.53 8.05
C HIS A 100 -13.39 -7.97 9.23
N ILE A 101 -12.53 -6.97 8.98
CA ILE A 101 -11.76 -6.28 10.02
C ILE A 101 -12.73 -5.53 10.95
N PRO A 102 -12.83 -5.87 12.25
CA PRO A 102 -13.74 -5.20 13.16
C PRO A 102 -13.19 -3.84 13.60
N TYR A 103 -14.07 -2.87 13.85
CA TYR A 103 -13.68 -1.60 14.46
C TYR A 103 -13.80 -1.69 15.98
N THR A 104 -12.69 -1.97 16.65
CA THR A 104 -12.63 -2.13 18.11
C THR A 104 -12.34 -0.80 18.82
N ALA A 105 -12.52 -0.76 20.14
CA ALA A 105 -12.14 0.40 20.96
C ALA A 105 -10.62 0.66 20.91
N GLU A 106 -9.82 -0.41 20.84
CA GLU A 106 -8.36 -0.32 20.71
C GLU A 106 -7.98 0.29 19.36
N LEU A 107 -8.63 -0.12 18.27
CA LEU A 107 -8.41 0.46 16.93
C LEU A 107 -8.80 1.95 16.88
N ASP A 108 -9.86 2.37 17.61
CA ASP A 108 -10.25 3.80 17.74
C ASP A 108 -9.14 4.60 18.46
N GLU A 109 -8.55 4.07 19.52
CA GLU A 109 -7.43 4.74 20.21
C GLU A 109 -6.17 4.83 19.33
N ILE A 110 -5.90 3.80 18.54
CA ILE A 110 -4.82 3.78 17.55
C ILE A 110 -5.05 4.86 16.49
N ALA A 111 -6.26 4.93 15.93
CA ALA A 111 -6.61 5.93 14.92
C ALA A 111 -6.37 7.37 15.41
N ARG A 112 -6.77 7.68 16.65
CA ARG A 112 -6.56 9.02 17.26
C ARG A 112 -5.10 9.42 17.42
N LYS A 113 -4.18 8.48 17.42
CA LYS A 113 -2.72 8.69 17.58
C LYS A 113 -1.97 8.56 16.25
N CYS A 114 -2.64 8.05 15.22
CA CYS A 114 -2.02 7.74 13.94
C CYS A 114 -1.72 9.03 13.15
N ASN A 115 -0.47 9.17 12.73
CA ASN A 115 -0.05 10.29 11.89
C ASN A 115 -0.03 9.91 10.40
N VAL A 116 0.22 8.62 10.10
CA VAL A 116 0.32 8.12 8.73
C VAL A 116 -0.43 6.80 8.63
N ALA A 117 -1.40 6.72 7.75
CA ALA A 117 -2.09 5.48 7.44
C ALA A 117 -1.96 5.14 5.96
N CYS A 118 -1.66 3.88 5.64
CA CYS A 118 -1.71 3.36 4.28
C CYS A 118 -2.84 2.33 4.16
N PHE A 119 -3.63 2.44 3.09
CA PHE A 119 -4.75 1.57 2.79
C PHE A 119 -4.92 1.40 1.27
N GLY A 120 -5.61 0.34 0.86
CA GLY A 120 -5.86 0.02 -0.55
C GLY A 120 -7.33 -0.10 -0.90
N SER A 121 -7.61 -0.42 -2.17
CA SER A 121 -8.98 -0.65 -2.66
C SER A 121 -9.50 -2.05 -2.33
N MET A 122 -8.65 -3.08 -2.41
CA MET A 122 -9.03 -4.48 -2.37
C MET A 122 -9.78 -4.87 -1.08
N THR A 123 -9.27 -4.47 0.07
CA THR A 123 -9.90 -4.77 1.38
C THR A 123 -11.25 -4.06 1.54
N GLN A 124 -11.51 -3.02 0.74
CA GLN A 124 -12.77 -2.29 0.75
C GLN A 124 -13.88 -2.94 -0.11
N ARG A 125 -13.59 -4.05 -0.78
CA ARG A 125 -14.58 -4.83 -1.55
C ARG A 125 -15.74 -5.30 -0.67
N ASN A 126 -15.46 -5.65 0.59
CA ASN A 126 -16.46 -6.03 1.57
C ASN A 126 -16.89 -4.81 2.42
N PRO A 127 -18.21 -4.59 2.65
CA PRO A 127 -18.72 -3.47 3.43
C PRO A 127 -18.20 -3.39 4.87
N ASP A 128 -17.89 -4.52 5.52
CA ASP A 128 -17.44 -4.55 6.92
C ASP A 128 -16.07 -3.89 7.04
N SER A 129 -15.07 -4.36 6.31
CA SER A 129 -13.73 -3.75 6.31
C SER A 129 -13.72 -2.36 5.71
N ARG A 130 -14.53 -2.11 4.67
CA ARG A 130 -14.72 -0.76 4.11
C ARG A 130 -15.15 0.23 5.18
N LYS A 131 -16.16 -0.10 5.98
CA LYS A 131 -16.64 0.74 7.08
C LYS A 131 -15.57 0.96 8.14
N THR A 132 -14.82 -0.08 8.50
CA THR A 132 -13.73 -0.01 9.47
C THR A 132 -12.62 0.92 8.98
N ILE A 133 -12.13 0.73 7.75
CA ILE A 133 -11.08 1.56 7.16
C ILE A 133 -11.51 3.03 7.09
N ARG A 134 -12.72 3.31 6.59
CA ARG A 134 -13.25 4.68 6.52
C ARG A 134 -13.31 5.33 7.88
N ARG A 135 -13.89 4.65 8.87
CA ARG A 135 -13.99 5.17 10.23
C ARG A 135 -12.61 5.41 10.85
N PHE A 136 -11.64 4.54 10.58
CA PHE A 136 -10.25 4.73 11.02
C PHE A 136 -9.69 6.03 10.47
N LEU A 137 -9.78 6.24 9.15
CA LEU A 137 -9.27 7.42 8.46
C LEU A 137 -9.97 8.72 8.91
N GLU A 138 -11.28 8.67 9.16
CA GLU A 138 -12.06 9.81 9.69
C GLU A 138 -11.71 10.13 11.15
N THR A 139 -11.31 9.13 11.93
CA THR A 139 -10.92 9.30 13.33
C THR A 139 -9.48 9.83 13.51
N MET A 140 -8.63 9.67 12.49
CA MET A 140 -7.26 10.21 12.51
C MET A 140 -7.27 11.73 12.72
N PRO A 141 -6.20 12.27 13.36
CA PRO A 141 -6.06 13.73 13.49
C PRO A 141 -6.13 14.42 12.11
N ASP A 142 -6.78 15.59 12.08
CA ASP A 142 -6.80 16.44 10.89
C ASP A 142 -5.80 17.58 11.08
N THR A 143 -4.55 17.33 10.69
CA THR A 143 -3.43 18.26 10.80
C THR A 143 -2.56 18.22 9.55
N ASP A 144 -1.73 19.24 9.35
CA ASP A 144 -0.79 19.29 8.21
C ASP A 144 0.23 18.15 8.24
N ASP A 145 0.49 17.57 9.42
CA ASP A 145 1.41 16.45 9.64
C ASP A 145 0.73 15.07 9.51
N THR A 146 -0.56 15.04 9.15
CA THR A 146 -1.29 13.79 8.92
C THR A 146 -1.28 13.42 7.44
N TYR A 147 -0.94 12.15 7.19
CA TYR A 147 -0.89 11.59 5.85
C TYR A 147 -1.78 10.34 5.76
N LYS A 148 -2.75 10.39 4.87
CA LYS A 148 -3.63 9.28 4.53
C LYS A 148 -3.27 8.82 3.13
N VAL A 149 -2.54 7.70 3.05
CA VAL A 149 -1.92 7.19 1.83
C VAL A 149 -2.86 6.17 1.20
N PHE A 150 -3.43 6.48 0.06
CA PHE A 150 -4.21 5.56 -0.75
C PHE A 150 -3.33 4.98 -1.85
N ASP A 151 -2.89 3.73 -1.69
CA ASP A 151 -2.33 2.93 -2.78
C ASP A 151 -3.49 2.21 -3.46
N ILE A 152 -3.87 2.65 -4.67
CA ILE A 152 -5.10 2.18 -5.31
C ILE A 152 -5.09 0.67 -5.53
N ASN A 153 -3.97 0.14 -6.01
CA ASN A 153 -3.65 -1.29 -6.12
C ASN A 153 -4.84 -2.14 -6.61
N LEU A 154 -5.34 -1.82 -7.81
CA LEU A 154 -6.52 -2.46 -8.39
C LEU A 154 -6.29 -3.95 -8.62
N ARG A 155 -7.23 -4.78 -8.20
CA ARG A 155 -7.18 -6.23 -8.38
C ARG A 155 -8.49 -6.73 -8.96
N GLN A 156 -8.40 -7.45 -10.09
CA GLN A 156 -9.54 -8.09 -10.75
C GLN A 156 -10.75 -7.13 -10.90
N HIS A 157 -11.89 -7.47 -10.26
CA HIS A 157 -13.13 -6.69 -10.26
C HIS A 157 -13.48 -6.12 -8.87
N PHE A 158 -12.53 -6.15 -7.92
CA PHE A 158 -12.74 -5.78 -6.52
C PHE A 158 -12.68 -4.26 -6.26
N TYR A 159 -13.09 -3.48 -7.24
CA TYR A 159 -13.16 -2.03 -7.15
C TYR A 159 -14.35 -1.49 -7.93
N ASP A 160 -14.85 -0.36 -7.53
CA ASP A 160 -15.86 0.41 -8.24
C ASP A 160 -15.62 1.92 -8.05
N LYS A 161 -16.43 2.72 -8.74
CA LYS A 161 -16.33 4.18 -8.68
C LYS A 161 -16.59 4.72 -7.28
N GLU A 162 -17.46 4.08 -6.49
CA GLU A 162 -17.77 4.49 -5.12
C GLU A 162 -16.57 4.28 -4.20
N ILE A 163 -15.97 3.08 -4.21
CA ILE A 163 -14.77 2.74 -3.42
C ILE A 163 -13.66 3.75 -3.71
N ILE A 164 -13.37 4.00 -4.99
CA ILE A 164 -12.26 4.87 -5.39
C ILE A 164 -12.56 6.33 -5.03
N SER A 165 -13.77 6.83 -5.33
CA SER A 165 -14.11 8.23 -5.05
C SER A 165 -14.12 8.55 -3.55
N GLU A 166 -14.60 7.62 -2.72
CA GLU A 166 -14.59 7.84 -1.27
C GLU A 166 -13.19 7.71 -0.67
N SER A 167 -12.36 6.79 -1.20
CA SER A 167 -10.95 6.70 -0.83
C SER A 167 -10.18 7.98 -1.18
N LEU A 168 -10.40 8.54 -2.37
CA LEU A 168 -9.81 9.81 -2.80
C LEU A 168 -10.24 11.01 -1.95
N ARG A 169 -11.50 11.03 -1.45
CA ARG A 169 -11.95 12.09 -0.52
C ARG A 169 -11.28 12.01 0.85
N LEU A 170 -10.88 10.81 1.26
CA LEU A 170 -10.29 10.57 2.57
C LEU A 170 -8.77 10.68 2.57
N CYS A 171 -8.11 10.46 1.44
CA CYS A 171 -6.66 10.51 1.33
C CYS A 171 -6.13 11.90 1.00
N ASN A 172 -4.83 12.12 1.25
CA ASN A 172 -4.09 13.28 0.77
C ASN A 172 -2.77 12.87 0.08
N VAL A 173 -2.49 11.56 0.02
CA VAL A 173 -1.41 10.98 -0.79
C VAL A 173 -2.02 9.86 -1.61
N PHE A 174 -1.89 9.94 -2.92
CA PHE A 174 -2.43 8.96 -3.86
C PHE A 174 -1.32 8.32 -4.67
N LYS A 175 -1.24 7.00 -4.65
CA LYS A 175 -0.32 6.24 -5.51
C LYS A 175 -1.11 5.42 -6.52
N ILE A 176 -0.67 5.47 -7.76
CA ILE A 176 -1.29 4.80 -8.90
C ILE A 176 -0.19 4.39 -9.89
N ASN A 177 -0.39 3.32 -10.65
CA ASN A 177 0.47 3.00 -11.78
C ASN A 177 -0.16 3.44 -13.12
N ASP A 178 0.58 3.32 -14.21
CA ASP A 178 0.16 3.76 -15.54
C ASP A 178 -1.05 2.97 -16.08
N GLU A 179 -1.14 1.67 -15.80
CA GLU A 179 -2.28 0.83 -16.20
C GLU A 179 -3.55 1.22 -15.41
N GLU A 180 -3.41 1.43 -14.12
CA GLU A 180 -4.49 1.87 -13.22
C GLU A 180 -4.97 3.29 -13.57
N LEU A 181 -4.04 4.17 -13.99
CA LEU A 181 -4.38 5.53 -14.42
C LEU A 181 -5.35 5.53 -15.60
N VAL A 182 -5.19 4.61 -16.56
CA VAL A 182 -6.13 4.45 -17.67
C VAL A 182 -7.54 4.13 -17.16
N ILE A 183 -7.65 3.23 -16.19
CA ILE A 183 -8.93 2.83 -15.58
C ILE A 183 -9.57 4.00 -14.83
N VAL A 184 -8.81 4.72 -14.02
CA VAL A 184 -9.29 5.89 -13.28
C VAL A 184 -9.71 7.02 -14.22
N LYS A 185 -8.92 7.27 -15.27
CA LYS A 185 -9.24 8.23 -16.32
C LYS A 185 -10.60 7.95 -16.93
N ASP A 186 -10.85 6.73 -17.36
CA ASP A 186 -12.11 6.34 -17.98
C ASP A 186 -13.27 6.40 -16.99
N MET A 187 -13.07 5.93 -15.74
CA MET A 187 -14.08 5.88 -14.69
C MET A 187 -14.60 7.27 -14.29
N PHE A 188 -13.70 8.28 -14.24
CA PHE A 188 -14.04 9.63 -13.82
C PHE A 188 -14.22 10.60 -14.99
N GLY A 189 -13.95 10.15 -16.24
CA GLY A 189 -14.07 10.96 -17.43
C GLY A 189 -12.99 12.04 -17.56
N TYR A 190 -11.80 11.76 -17.04
CA TYR A 190 -10.67 12.67 -17.18
C TYR A 190 -10.21 12.75 -18.64
N THR A 191 -10.07 13.96 -19.13
CA THR A 191 -9.57 14.26 -20.49
C THR A 191 -8.31 15.12 -20.40
N GLY A 192 -7.29 14.78 -21.14
CA GLY A 192 -6.01 15.50 -21.20
C GLY A 192 -5.17 14.92 -22.33
N GLU A 193 -4.18 15.70 -22.80
CA GLU A 193 -3.26 15.28 -23.86
C GLU A 193 -2.12 14.41 -23.33
N SER A 194 -1.86 14.48 -22.01
CA SER A 194 -0.80 13.71 -21.35
C SER A 194 -1.25 13.21 -19.96
N ASP A 195 -0.56 12.16 -19.45
CA ASP A 195 -0.77 11.64 -18.10
C ASP A 195 -0.43 12.69 -17.04
N GLU A 196 0.53 13.57 -17.30
CA GLU A 196 0.87 14.69 -16.41
C GLU A 196 -0.32 15.64 -16.23
N GLU A 197 -1.02 16.01 -17.30
CA GLU A 197 -2.23 16.86 -17.20
C GLU A 197 -3.35 16.18 -16.41
N ILE A 198 -3.51 14.87 -16.62
CA ILE A 198 -4.53 14.08 -15.90
C ILE A 198 -4.18 14.02 -14.42
N CYS A 199 -2.92 13.72 -14.07
CA CYS A 199 -2.46 13.68 -12.67
C CYS A 199 -2.65 15.03 -11.98
N LYS A 200 -2.35 16.15 -12.65
CA LYS A 200 -2.59 17.50 -12.11
C LYS A 200 -4.08 17.80 -11.88
N LYS A 201 -4.96 17.34 -12.76
CA LYS A 201 -6.41 17.43 -12.56
C LYS A 201 -6.88 16.62 -11.36
N ILE A 202 -6.38 15.38 -11.22
CA ILE A 202 -6.69 14.53 -10.06
C ILE A 202 -6.26 15.21 -8.76
N ILE A 203 -5.05 15.79 -8.70
CA ILE A 203 -4.58 16.54 -7.52
C ILE A 203 -5.54 17.67 -7.18
N SER A 204 -5.91 18.49 -8.16
CA SER A 204 -6.80 19.65 -7.94
C SER A 204 -8.22 19.23 -7.53
N ASP A 205 -8.77 18.18 -8.15
CA ASP A 205 -10.15 17.74 -7.90
C ASP A 205 -10.33 17.09 -6.51
N TRP A 206 -9.25 16.49 -5.98
CA TRP A 206 -9.28 15.73 -4.73
C TRP A 206 -8.43 16.33 -3.61
N ASP A 207 -7.88 17.54 -3.79
CA ASP A 207 -7.04 18.25 -2.80
C ASP A 207 -5.87 17.42 -2.26
N LEU A 208 -5.13 16.78 -3.17
CA LEU A 208 -4.04 15.88 -2.80
C LEU A 208 -2.74 16.65 -2.55
N LYS A 209 -2.02 16.30 -1.49
CA LYS A 209 -0.64 16.78 -1.25
C LYS A 209 0.35 16.17 -2.24
N TYR A 210 0.21 14.87 -2.52
CA TYR A 210 1.07 14.12 -3.42
C TYR A 210 0.26 13.15 -4.28
N LEU A 211 0.60 13.08 -5.57
CA LEU A 211 0.22 11.99 -6.45
C LEU A 211 1.49 11.34 -6.98
N ILE A 212 1.60 10.03 -6.83
CA ILE A 212 2.72 9.22 -7.30
C ILE A 212 2.22 8.34 -8.42
N LEU A 213 2.82 8.52 -9.61
CA LEU A 213 2.57 7.69 -10.80
C LEU A 213 3.80 6.83 -11.07
N THR A 214 3.67 5.51 -10.95
CA THR A 214 4.72 4.56 -11.30
C THR A 214 4.45 3.97 -12.68
N CYS A 215 5.47 3.91 -13.55
CA CYS A 215 5.36 3.45 -14.94
C CYS A 215 6.32 2.27 -15.22
N GLY A 216 6.54 1.41 -14.23
CA GLY A 216 7.41 0.25 -14.35
C GLY A 216 8.80 0.61 -14.87
N VAL A 217 9.23 0.02 -15.97
CA VAL A 217 10.54 0.27 -16.59
C VAL A 217 10.68 1.68 -17.19
N ASN A 218 9.56 2.37 -17.40
CA ASN A 218 9.54 3.71 -17.99
C ASN A 218 9.76 4.83 -16.97
N GLY A 219 9.97 4.50 -15.68
CA GLY A 219 10.24 5.47 -14.65
C GLY A 219 9.07 5.73 -13.72
N SER A 220 9.11 6.86 -13.05
CA SER A 220 8.04 7.31 -12.15
C SER A 220 7.97 8.82 -12.10
N HIS A 221 6.80 9.33 -11.74
CA HIS A 221 6.53 10.74 -11.54
C HIS A 221 5.98 10.96 -10.13
N VAL A 222 6.35 12.06 -9.52
CA VAL A 222 5.70 12.57 -8.31
C VAL A 222 5.21 13.98 -8.59
N PHE A 223 3.94 14.21 -8.32
CA PHE A 223 3.26 15.49 -8.55
C PHE A 223 2.78 16.07 -7.23
N THR A 224 2.83 17.39 -7.15
CA THR A 224 2.12 18.22 -6.17
C THR A 224 1.35 19.31 -6.92
N GLU A 225 0.64 20.17 -6.21
CA GLU A 225 0.01 21.33 -6.81
C GLU A 225 1.01 22.20 -7.57
N ASN A 226 2.24 22.37 -7.05
CA ASN A 226 3.18 23.40 -7.52
C ASN A 226 4.40 22.85 -8.25
N GLU A 227 4.73 21.57 -8.11
CA GLU A 227 5.92 20.98 -8.72
C GLU A 227 5.72 19.52 -9.12
N SER A 228 6.56 19.04 -10.02
CA SER A 228 6.64 17.63 -10.39
C SER A 228 8.09 17.18 -10.52
N THR A 229 8.33 15.91 -10.29
CA THR A 229 9.62 15.26 -10.52
C THR A 229 9.43 14.02 -11.36
N PHE A 230 10.41 13.74 -12.21
CA PHE A 230 10.51 12.48 -12.97
C PHE A 230 11.84 11.81 -12.67
N MET A 231 11.81 10.47 -12.53
CA MET A 231 13.01 9.65 -12.39
C MET A 231 12.90 8.38 -13.23
N CYS A 232 14.00 8.03 -13.91
CA CYS A 232 14.10 6.78 -14.64
C CYS A 232 14.21 5.61 -13.67
N THR A 233 13.63 4.47 -14.05
CA THR A 233 13.81 3.22 -13.32
C THR A 233 15.23 2.68 -13.55
N PRO A 234 16.02 2.37 -12.51
CA PRO A 234 17.30 1.72 -12.66
C PRO A 234 17.19 0.34 -13.32
N VAL A 235 18.13 0.01 -14.20
CA VAL A 235 18.21 -1.33 -14.77
C VAL A 235 18.82 -2.28 -13.74
N VAL A 236 18.06 -3.27 -13.31
CA VAL A 236 18.49 -4.28 -12.34
C VAL A 236 18.15 -5.69 -12.87
N GLU A 237 18.81 -6.70 -12.33
CA GLU A 237 18.41 -8.09 -12.54
C GLU A 237 17.19 -8.39 -11.65
N VAL A 238 16.03 -8.55 -12.27
CA VAL A 238 14.76 -8.72 -11.57
C VAL A 238 14.61 -10.17 -11.11
N ALA A 239 14.45 -10.36 -9.80
CA ALA A 239 14.11 -11.65 -9.21
C ALA A 239 12.59 -11.78 -8.96
N ASP A 240 11.96 -10.68 -8.49
CA ASP A 240 10.53 -10.62 -8.19
C ASP A 240 10.09 -9.14 -8.24
N THR A 241 8.84 -8.86 -8.58
CA THR A 241 8.30 -7.48 -8.56
C THR A 241 7.32 -7.23 -7.42
N VAL A 242 7.02 -8.26 -6.63
CA VAL A 242 6.11 -8.15 -5.49
C VAL A 242 6.71 -7.23 -4.42
N GLY A 243 5.90 -6.30 -3.91
CA GLY A 243 6.34 -5.32 -2.90
C GLY A 243 7.11 -4.11 -3.46
N ALA A 244 7.39 -4.05 -4.78
CA ALA A 244 8.07 -2.91 -5.39
C ALA A 244 7.28 -1.60 -5.19
N GLY A 245 5.97 -1.60 -5.42
CA GLY A 245 5.09 -0.46 -5.19
C GLY A 245 5.01 -0.07 -3.72
N ASP A 246 4.88 -1.07 -2.84
CA ASP A 246 4.76 -0.86 -1.39
C ASP A 246 6.05 -0.27 -0.80
N SER A 247 7.21 -0.77 -1.25
CA SER A 247 8.51 -0.24 -0.85
C SER A 247 8.76 1.17 -1.40
N PHE A 248 8.32 1.45 -2.63
CA PHE A 248 8.39 2.77 -3.23
C PHE A 248 7.66 3.81 -2.37
N ILE A 249 6.36 3.57 -2.12
CA ILE A 249 5.55 4.53 -1.34
C ILE A 249 6.05 4.66 0.10
N SER A 250 6.54 3.57 0.70
CA SER A 250 7.11 3.61 2.05
C SER A 250 8.38 4.45 2.11
N ALA A 251 9.31 4.27 1.18
CA ALA A 251 10.55 5.03 1.11
C ALA A 251 10.29 6.51 0.83
N PHE A 252 9.35 6.82 -0.08
CA PHE A 252 8.92 8.17 -0.35
C PHE A 252 8.39 8.84 0.92
N MET A 253 7.41 8.21 1.58
CA MET A 253 6.81 8.74 2.80
C MET A 253 7.83 8.87 3.93
N ALA A 254 8.71 7.89 4.10
CA ALA A 254 9.74 7.95 5.13
C ALA A 254 10.67 9.15 4.96
N SER A 255 11.07 9.47 3.73
CA SER A 255 11.89 10.64 3.43
C SER A 255 11.13 11.95 3.70
N ILE A 256 9.88 12.07 3.23
CA ILE A 256 9.02 13.26 3.50
C ILE A 256 8.85 13.47 5.00
N LEU A 257 8.54 12.42 5.75
CA LEU A 257 8.33 12.50 7.20
C LEU A 257 9.59 12.91 7.98
N LYS A 258 10.77 12.68 7.43
CA LYS A 258 12.05 13.14 7.98
C LYS A 258 12.50 14.51 7.44
N GLY A 259 11.64 15.22 6.70
CA GLY A 259 11.88 16.56 6.18
C GLY A 259 12.66 16.58 4.85
N GLY A 260 12.73 15.46 4.15
CA GLY A 260 13.31 15.39 2.81
C GLY A 260 12.53 16.22 1.79
N THR A 261 13.21 16.73 0.77
CA THR A 261 12.57 17.36 -0.39
C THR A 261 11.87 16.28 -1.25
N ILE A 262 10.88 16.67 -2.06
CA ILE A 262 10.20 15.76 -2.99
C ILE A 262 11.21 15.02 -3.88
N LYS A 263 12.22 15.75 -4.38
CA LYS A 263 13.27 15.16 -5.21
C LYS A 263 14.07 14.08 -4.48
N ASN A 264 14.46 14.33 -3.23
CA ASN A 264 15.20 13.36 -2.42
C ASN A 264 14.33 12.15 -2.04
N ALA A 265 13.05 12.39 -1.71
CA ALA A 265 12.10 11.35 -1.41
C ALA A 265 11.83 10.45 -2.63
N HIS A 266 11.68 11.05 -3.80
CA HIS A 266 11.51 10.33 -5.06
C HIS A 266 12.75 9.49 -5.40
N ALA A 267 13.96 10.05 -5.27
CA ALA A 267 15.21 9.33 -5.52
C ALA A 267 15.34 8.09 -4.61
N LEU A 268 15.09 8.25 -3.31
CA LEU A 268 15.13 7.14 -2.36
C LEU A 268 14.08 6.06 -2.72
N ALA A 269 12.86 6.48 -3.07
CA ALA A 269 11.79 5.57 -3.45
C ALA A 269 12.17 4.71 -4.67
N VAL A 270 12.77 5.31 -5.69
CA VAL A 270 13.26 4.60 -6.89
C VAL A 270 14.37 3.61 -6.54
N GLU A 271 15.35 4.01 -5.75
CA GLU A 271 16.46 3.13 -5.36
C GLU A 271 16.00 1.96 -4.51
N VAL A 272 15.13 2.19 -3.53
CA VAL A 272 14.58 1.13 -2.65
C VAL A 272 13.71 0.16 -3.44
N SER A 273 12.83 0.66 -4.29
CA SER A 273 11.98 -0.18 -5.14
C SER A 273 12.80 -1.04 -6.11
N ALA A 274 13.83 -0.45 -6.74
CA ALA A 274 14.73 -1.19 -7.60
C ALA A 274 15.50 -2.29 -6.85
N TYR A 275 15.95 -2.02 -5.62
CA TYR A 275 16.57 -3.05 -4.77
C TYR A 275 15.58 -4.17 -4.43
N VAL A 276 14.34 -3.82 -4.03
CA VAL A 276 13.32 -4.83 -3.71
C VAL A 276 13.07 -5.74 -4.90
N CYS A 277 13.04 -5.22 -6.13
CA CYS A 277 12.91 -6.04 -7.34
C CYS A 277 14.05 -7.06 -7.54
N THR A 278 15.22 -6.87 -6.91
CA THR A 278 16.32 -7.87 -6.96
C THR A 278 16.19 -8.98 -5.92
N GLN A 279 15.16 -8.94 -5.06
CA GLN A 279 14.93 -9.87 -3.97
C GLN A 279 13.68 -10.71 -4.22
N TYR A 280 13.55 -11.84 -3.52
CA TYR A 280 12.33 -12.66 -3.56
C TYR A 280 11.36 -12.28 -2.46
N GLY A 281 10.07 -12.13 -2.82
CA GLY A 281 8.96 -11.85 -1.91
C GLY A 281 8.83 -10.38 -1.53
N ALA A 282 7.67 -10.06 -0.90
CA ALA A 282 7.22 -8.69 -0.70
C ALA A 282 7.94 -7.92 0.42
N MET A 283 8.58 -8.61 1.36
CA MET A 283 9.19 -8.00 2.57
C MET A 283 10.66 -8.41 2.73
N PRO A 284 11.55 -8.15 1.77
CA PRO A 284 12.99 -8.37 1.97
C PRO A 284 13.56 -7.36 2.98
N GLU A 285 14.59 -7.80 3.72
CA GLU A 285 15.36 -6.87 4.56
C GLU A 285 16.10 -5.87 3.69
N LEU A 286 16.00 -4.58 4.05
CA LEU A 286 16.71 -3.54 3.32
C LEU A 286 18.13 -3.35 3.88
N PRO A 287 19.13 -3.12 3.03
CA PRO A 287 20.48 -2.73 3.46
C PRO A 287 20.49 -1.51 4.37
N ALA A 288 21.45 -1.48 5.30
CA ALA A 288 21.63 -0.34 6.20
C ALA A 288 21.90 1.00 5.46
N ALA A 289 22.36 0.94 4.20
CA ALA A 289 22.55 2.11 3.35
C ALA A 289 21.27 2.90 3.07
N PHE A 290 20.11 2.26 3.12
CA PHE A 290 18.79 2.93 2.95
C PHE A 290 18.26 3.57 4.24
N LYS A 291 18.98 3.46 5.36
CA LYS A 291 18.56 4.17 6.58
C LYS A 291 18.65 5.68 6.36
N ILE A 292 17.52 6.33 6.52
CA ILE A 292 17.41 7.79 6.52
C ILE A 292 17.88 8.29 7.91
N VAL A 293 18.93 9.05 7.97
CA VAL A 293 19.49 9.62 9.22
C VAL A 293 18.71 10.84 9.64
#